data_c8728bcb7224045c11be399d29b7ba90
#
_entry.id   c8728bcb7224045c11be399d29b7ba90
#
_cell.length_a   1.000
_cell.length_b   1.000
_cell.length_c   1.000
_cell.angle_alpha   90.00
_cell.angle_beta   90.00
_cell.angle_gamma   90.00
#
_symmetry.space_group_name_H-M   'P 1'
#
loop_
_entity.id
_entity.type
_entity.pdbx_description
1 polymer ?
#
loop_
_entity_poly.entity_id
_entity_poly.type
_entity_poly.pdbx_seq_one_letter_code
_entity_poly.pdbx_strand_id
1 'polypeptide(L)'
;MKFIYTTLIALLLGSIAPHVLAAEEVTLFDRYGFAVAYIDSGNLTIYLWNGEPVAYLQRENETRFNAFGYNGKHLGWYLNGVIYGHDGDAVCAIAERLNSTHETDPRSRRQFVRIKTATGPVPPLPVFFNTFSAAPCDDVLGEGASR
;
A
#
# COMPACT_ATOMS: atom_id res chain seq x y z
N MET A 1 -16.21 -51.02 53.05
CA MET A 1 -16.70 -50.23 51.88
C MET A 1 -15.65 -49.21 51.54
N LYS A 2 -14.93 -49.46 50.42
CA LYS A 2 -13.95 -48.49 49.93
C LYS A 2 -14.56 -47.76 48.73
N PHE A 3 -14.81 -46.45 48.87
CA PHE A 3 -15.27 -45.60 47.79
C PHE A 3 -14.07 -45.15 46.97
N ILE A 4 -14.03 -45.60 45.72
CA ILE A 4 -13.05 -45.16 44.74
C ILE A 4 -13.59 -43.94 44.03
N TYR A 5 -13.04 -42.75 44.35
CA TYR A 5 -13.35 -41.54 43.60
C TYR A 5 -12.51 -41.52 42.31
N THR A 6 -13.16 -41.76 41.17
CA THR A 6 -12.53 -41.62 39.86
C THR A 6 -12.62 -40.13 39.45
N THR A 7 -11.49 -39.46 39.56
CA THR A 7 -11.38 -38.05 39.10
C THR A 7 -11.25 -38.02 37.60
N LEU A 8 -12.30 -37.53 36.92
CA LEU A 8 -12.32 -37.33 35.47
C LEU A 8 -11.60 -36.01 35.15
N ILE A 9 -10.36 -36.08 34.67
CA ILE A 9 -9.61 -34.93 34.18
C ILE A 9 -10.06 -34.68 32.74
N ALA A 10 -10.91 -33.68 32.53
CA ALA A 10 -11.29 -33.17 31.21
C ALA A 10 -10.13 -32.35 30.64
N LEU A 11 -9.42 -32.92 29.66
CA LEU A 11 -8.38 -32.21 28.88
C LEU A 11 -9.08 -31.23 27.93
N LEU A 12 -9.09 -29.94 28.29
CA LEU A 12 -9.50 -28.85 27.41
C LEU A 12 -8.38 -28.63 26.37
N LEU A 13 -8.49 -29.28 25.21
CA LEU A 13 -7.69 -28.96 24.04
C LEU A 13 -8.15 -27.62 23.48
N GLY A 14 -7.53 -26.52 23.94
CA GLY A 14 -7.72 -25.21 23.36
C GLY A 14 -7.21 -25.21 21.92
N SER A 15 -8.11 -25.13 20.96
CA SER A 15 -7.78 -24.91 19.54
C SER A 15 -7.14 -23.53 19.39
N ILE A 16 -5.82 -23.47 19.28
CA ILE A 16 -5.09 -22.27 18.86
C ILE A 16 -5.31 -22.17 17.35
N ALA A 17 -6.35 -21.41 16.94
CA ALA A 17 -6.50 -21.05 15.55
C ALA A 17 -5.33 -20.15 15.13
N PRO A 18 -4.61 -20.43 14.04
CA PRO A 18 -3.58 -19.54 13.55
C PRO A 18 -4.24 -18.23 13.15
N HIS A 19 -3.92 -17.16 13.86
CA HIS A 19 -4.26 -15.80 13.43
C HIS A 19 -3.42 -15.52 12.19
N VAL A 20 -4.00 -15.69 11.01
CA VAL A 20 -3.44 -15.15 9.77
C VAL A 20 -3.56 -13.64 9.90
N LEU A 21 -2.44 -12.98 10.22
CA LEU A 21 -2.35 -11.53 10.15
C LEU A 21 -2.58 -11.16 8.68
N ALA A 22 -3.75 -10.61 8.37
CA ALA A 22 -3.99 -10.00 7.07
C ALA A 22 -2.92 -8.92 6.86
N ALA A 23 -2.31 -8.88 5.68
CA ALA A 23 -1.35 -7.85 5.35
C ALA A 23 -2.03 -6.49 5.55
N GLU A 24 -1.38 -5.60 6.30
CA GLU A 24 -1.91 -4.26 6.58
C GLU A 24 -1.94 -3.45 5.28
N GLU A 25 -3.05 -2.78 5.05
CA GLU A 25 -3.23 -1.90 3.90
C GLU A 25 -2.99 -0.46 4.33
N VAL A 26 -2.20 0.26 3.55
CA VAL A 26 -1.94 1.69 3.75
C VAL A 26 -2.72 2.47 2.71
N THR A 27 -3.78 3.14 3.14
CA THR A 27 -4.61 3.97 2.24
C THR A 27 -3.85 5.22 1.81
N LEU A 28 -3.92 5.53 0.53
CA LEU A 28 -3.37 6.71 -0.10
C LEU A 28 -4.51 7.64 -0.56
N PHE A 29 -4.37 8.89 -0.19
CA PHE A 29 -5.33 9.95 -0.46
C PHE A 29 -4.77 10.93 -1.48
N ASP A 30 -5.66 11.54 -2.24
CA ASP A 30 -5.33 12.65 -3.12
C ASP A 30 -5.20 13.97 -2.34
N ARG A 31 -4.89 15.05 -3.04
CA ARG A 31 -4.76 16.42 -2.48
C ARG A 31 -6.04 16.95 -1.81
N TYR A 32 -7.19 16.37 -2.14
CA TYR A 32 -8.49 16.78 -1.59
C TYR A 32 -8.93 15.88 -0.42
N GLY A 33 -8.16 14.86 -0.08
CA GLY A 33 -8.47 13.94 1.01
C GLY A 33 -9.41 12.79 0.64
N PHE A 34 -9.57 12.48 -0.64
CA PHE A 34 -10.29 11.28 -1.08
C PHE A 34 -9.34 10.10 -1.23
N ALA A 35 -9.75 8.94 -0.74
CA ALA A 35 -8.99 7.71 -0.93
C ALA A 35 -9.04 7.30 -2.41
N VAL A 36 -7.89 7.19 -3.06
CA VAL A 36 -7.76 6.91 -4.50
C VAL A 36 -6.90 5.70 -4.80
N ALA A 37 -6.08 5.27 -3.83
CA ALA A 37 -5.21 4.11 -3.96
C ALA A 37 -4.89 3.51 -2.58
N TYR A 38 -4.23 2.38 -2.57
CA TYR A 38 -3.70 1.78 -1.34
C TYR A 38 -2.48 0.90 -1.63
N ILE A 39 -1.62 0.75 -0.62
CA ILE A 39 -0.45 -0.11 -0.65
C ILE A 39 -0.78 -1.37 0.15
N ASP A 40 -0.56 -2.55 -0.44
CA ASP A 40 -0.49 -3.80 0.29
C ASP A 40 0.90 -3.95 0.91
N SER A 41 1.02 -3.80 2.23
CA SER A 41 2.31 -3.87 2.91
C SER A 41 2.94 -5.27 2.89
N GLY A 42 2.17 -6.31 2.60
CA GLY A 42 2.68 -7.69 2.51
C GLY A 42 3.52 -7.95 1.27
N ASN A 43 3.18 -7.33 0.14
CA ASN A 43 3.88 -7.50 -1.14
C ASN A 43 4.34 -6.18 -1.78
N LEU A 44 4.10 -5.05 -1.12
CA LEU A 44 4.45 -3.70 -1.55
C LEU A 44 3.84 -3.30 -2.90
N THR A 45 2.69 -3.87 -3.24
CA THR A 45 1.94 -3.53 -4.45
C THR A 45 1.04 -2.32 -4.18
N ILE A 46 0.99 -1.40 -5.12
CA ILE A 46 0.06 -0.27 -5.13
C ILE A 46 -1.11 -0.60 -6.04
N TYR A 47 -2.30 -0.54 -5.48
CA TYR A 47 -3.56 -0.71 -6.20
C TYR A 47 -4.30 0.63 -6.25
N LEU A 48 -4.96 0.91 -7.36
CA LEU A 48 -5.96 1.96 -7.41
C LEU A 48 -7.21 1.55 -6.61
N TRP A 49 -8.07 2.50 -6.29
CA TRP A 49 -9.29 2.25 -5.52
C TRP A 49 -10.25 1.29 -6.20
N ASN A 50 -10.19 1.21 -7.53
CA ASN A 50 -10.92 0.24 -8.35
C ASN A 50 -10.33 -1.20 -8.30
N GLY A 51 -9.27 -1.43 -7.53
CA GLY A 51 -8.62 -2.73 -7.35
C GLY A 51 -7.57 -3.07 -8.41
N GLU A 52 -7.28 -2.19 -9.35
CA GLU A 52 -6.27 -2.40 -10.38
C GLU A 52 -4.86 -2.25 -9.80
N PRO A 53 -3.96 -3.28 -9.92
CA PRO A 53 -2.57 -3.14 -9.54
C PRO A 53 -1.83 -2.30 -10.60
N VAL A 54 -1.24 -1.19 -10.20
CA VAL A 54 -0.60 -0.24 -11.12
C VAL A 54 0.88 -0.09 -10.89
N ALA A 55 1.36 -0.30 -9.66
CA ALA A 55 2.74 -0.08 -9.30
C ALA A 55 3.17 -0.98 -8.14
N TYR A 56 4.44 -0.94 -7.83
CA TYR A 56 5.01 -1.58 -6.65
C TYR A 56 6.14 -0.73 -6.08
N LEU A 57 6.41 -0.91 -4.79
CA LEU A 57 7.48 -0.24 -4.09
C LEU A 57 8.73 -1.12 -4.08
N GLN A 58 9.85 -0.56 -4.48
CA GLN A 58 11.17 -1.17 -4.38
C GLN A 58 11.99 -0.40 -3.36
N ARG A 59 12.44 -1.07 -2.30
CA ARG A 59 13.24 -0.43 -1.25
C ARG A 59 14.54 0.10 -1.82
N GLU A 60 14.83 1.36 -1.56
CA GLU A 60 16.10 2.00 -1.88
C GLU A 60 17.01 2.09 -0.65
N ASN A 61 16.44 2.49 0.49
CA ASN A 61 17.11 2.55 1.79
C ASN A 61 16.10 2.30 2.93
N GLU A 62 16.46 2.60 4.17
CA GLU A 62 15.62 2.33 5.34
C GLU A 62 14.28 3.07 5.32
N THR A 63 14.24 4.26 4.72
CA THR A 63 13.06 5.15 4.78
C THR A 63 12.44 5.46 3.43
N ARG A 64 13.15 5.20 2.33
CA ARG A 64 12.73 5.57 0.98
C ARG A 64 12.59 4.36 0.06
N PHE A 65 11.55 4.40 -0.75
CA PHE A 65 11.26 3.41 -1.77
C PHE A 65 11.08 4.09 -3.12
N ASN A 66 11.55 3.44 -4.18
CA ASN A 66 11.17 3.79 -5.54
C ASN A 66 9.81 3.20 -5.86
N ALA A 67 8.92 3.97 -6.48
CA ALA A 67 7.66 3.50 -7.03
C ALA A 67 7.85 3.19 -8.52
N PHE A 68 7.72 1.92 -8.90
CA PHE A 68 7.79 1.47 -10.27
C PHE A 68 6.45 0.94 -10.74
N GLY A 69 6.06 1.30 -11.94
CA GLY A 69 4.94 0.68 -12.64
C GLY A 69 5.27 -0.75 -13.09
N TYR A 70 4.24 -1.55 -13.34
CA TYR A 70 4.41 -2.89 -13.91
C TYR A 70 5.00 -2.86 -15.32
N ASN A 71 4.86 -1.74 -16.03
CA ASN A 71 5.51 -1.47 -17.32
C ASN A 71 6.99 -1.06 -17.20
N GLY A 72 7.56 -1.07 -16.00
CA GLY A 72 8.95 -0.69 -15.72
C GLY A 72 9.20 0.81 -15.56
N LYS A 73 8.18 1.66 -15.73
CA LYS A 73 8.32 3.11 -15.61
C LYS A 73 8.53 3.50 -14.15
N HIS A 74 9.51 4.34 -13.86
CA HIS A 74 9.66 4.97 -12.56
C HIS A 74 8.60 6.07 -12.41
N LEU A 75 7.79 5.99 -11.34
CA LEU A 75 6.68 6.90 -11.11
C LEU A 75 6.97 7.97 -10.06
N GLY A 76 7.92 7.71 -9.17
CA GLY A 76 8.27 8.59 -8.08
C GLY A 76 8.87 7.86 -6.89
N TRP A 77 8.83 8.49 -5.73
CA TRP A 77 9.40 7.97 -4.48
C TRP A 77 8.36 7.97 -3.37
N TYR A 78 8.29 6.88 -2.63
CA TYR A 78 7.53 6.82 -1.38
C TYR A 78 8.46 7.09 -0.20
N LEU A 79 8.16 8.12 0.57
CA LEU A 79 8.94 8.55 1.73
C LEU A 79 8.00 9.07 2.81
N ASN A 80 8.10 8.52 4.03
CA ASN A 80 7.35 8.98 5.21
C ASN A 80 5.83 9.16 4.98
N GLY A 81 5.20 8.23 4.26
CA GLY A 81 3.76 8.24 4.01
C GLY A 81 3.33 9.11 2.83
N VAL A 82 4.26 9.61 2.03
CA VAL A 82 3.97 10.43 0.85
C VAL A 82 4.61 9.83 -0.39
N ILE A 83 3.88 9.78 -1.49
CA ILE A 83 4.43 9.54 -2.82
C ILE A 83 4.73 10.88 -3.45
N TYR A 84 5.99 11.09 -3.81
CA TYR A 84 6.48 12.29 -4.49
C TYR A 84 6.72 12.00 -5.96
N GLY A 85 6.31 12.92 -6.82
CA GLY A 85 6.59 12.90 -8.25
C GLY A 85 8.02 13.34 -8.58
N HIS A 86 8.36 13.33 -9.87
CA HIS A 86 9.71 13.68 -10.35
C HIS A 86 10.04 15.16 -10.17
N ASP A 87 9.05 16.02 -10.02
CA ASP A 87 9.17 17.44 -9.69
C ASP A 87 9.43 17.70 -8.20
N GLY A 88 9.29 16.68 -7.36
CA GLY A 88 9.47 16.76 -5.92
C GLY A 88 8.18 17.15 -5.16
N ASP A 89 7.08 17.41 -5.85
CA ASP A 89 5.79 17.66 -5.22
C ASP A 89 5.11 16.37 -4.79
N ALA A 90 4.29 16.45 -3.73
CA ALA A 90 3.49 15.32 -3.25
C ALA A 90 2.41 14.97 -4.29
N VAL A 91 2.27 13.69 -4.58
CA VAL A 91 1.23 13.18 -5.49
C VAL A 91 0.11 12.54 -4.68
N CYS A 92 0.47 11.65 -3.75
CA CYS A 92 -0.45 10.96 -2.85
C CYS A 92 0.12 10.99 -1.43
N ALA A 93 -0.73 10.90 -0.43
CA ALA A 93 -0.29 10.84 0.97
C ALA A 93 -1.21 9.97 1.82
N ILE A 94 -0.68 9.49 2.95
CA ILE A 94 -1.49 8.88 4.01
C ILE A 94 -2.28 9.94 4.77
N ALA A 95 -3.33 9.53 5.49
CA ALA A 95 -4.21 10.44 6.22
C ALA A 95 -3.48 11.40 7.17
N GLU A 96 -2.45 10.90 7.86
CA GLU A 96 -1.66 11.66 8.84
C GLU A 96 -0.84 12.81 8.24
N ARG A 97 -0.76 12.86 6.91
CA ARG A 97 -0.06 13.93 6.16
C ARG A 97 -1.03 14.96 5.57
N LEU A 98 -2.33 14.80 5.79
CA LEU A 98 -3.38 15.67 5.31
C LEU A 98 -4.06 16.42 6.46
N ASN A 99 -4.63 17.58 6.16
CA ASN A 99 -5.40 18.34 7.13
C ASN A 99 -6.76 17.69 7.42
N SER A 100 -7.33 17.00 6.43
CA SER A 100 -8.60 16.29 6.54
C SER A 100 -8.70 15.21 5.46
N THR A 101 -9.51 14.19 5.74
CA THR A 101 -9.90 13.17 4.78
C THR A 101 -11.42 13.10 4.70
N HIS A 102 -11.93 12.66 3.57
CA HIS A 102 -13.35 12.45 3.34
C HIS A 102 -13.70 10.96 3.45
N GLU A 103 -14.94 10.68 3.82
CA GLU A 103 -15.48 9.34 3.68
C GLU A 103 -15.51 8.98 2.20
N THR A 104 -15.01 7.79 1.89
CA THR A 104 -14.87 7.28 0.52
C THR A 104 -15.67 6.00 0.40
N ASP A 105 -16.27 5.77 -0.75
CA ASP A 105 -16.94 4.52 -1.07
C ASP A 105 -16.00 3.32 -0.87
N PRO A 106 -16.54 2.15 -0.51
CA PRO A 106 -15.73 0.94 -0.38
C PRO A 106 -14.95 0.65 -1.66
N ARG A 107 -13.68 0.31 -1.50
CA ARG A 107 -12.84 -0.05 -2.64
C ARG A 107 -13.33 -1.31 -3.34
N SER A 108 -13.06 -1.41 -4.63
CA SER A 108 -13.35 -2.59 -5.41
C SER A 108 -12.43 -3.77 -5.04
N ARG A 109 -12.85 -4.97 -5.43
CA ARG A 109 -12.05 -6.18 -5.24
C ARG A 109 -10.73 -6.07 -6.00
N ARG A 110 -9.63 -6.53 -5.36
CA ARG A 110 -8.31 -6.59 -5.98
C ARG A 110 -8.32 -7.46 -7.23
N GLN A 111 -7.66 -6.97 -8.27
CA GLN A 111 -7.38 -7.71 -9.49
C GLN A 111 -6.04 -8.45 -9.34
N PHE A 112 -5.79 -9.38 -10.25
CA PHE A 112 -4.54 -10.14 -10.25
C PHE A 112 -3.35 -9.24 -10.59
N VAL A 113 -2.28 -9.43 -9.84
CA VAL A 113 -1.00 -8.74 -10.08
C VAL A 113 -0.40 -9.27 -11.39
N ARG A 114 0.04 -8.37 -12.24
CA ARG A 114 0.65 -8.69 -13.52
C ARG A 114 2.16 -8.93 -13.38
N ILE A 115 2.77 -9.47 -14.43
CA ILE A 115 4.22 -9.66 -14.48
C ILE A 115 4.90 -8.31 -14.58
N LYS A 116 5.93 -8.11 -13.75
CA LYS A 116 6.75 -6.90 -13.76
C LYS A 116 7.65 -6.88 -14.99
N THR A 117 7.63 -5.79 -15.75
CA THR A 117 8.64 -5.51 -16.76
C THR A 117 9.94 -5.07 -16.07
N ALA A 118 11.08 -5.24 -16.73
CA ALA A 118 12.35 -4.73 -16.23
C ALA A 118 12.25 -3.22 -15.91
N THR A 119 12.79 -2.82 -14.75
CA THR A 119 12.75 -1.43 -14.32
C THR A 119 13.58 -0.54 -15.22
N GLY A 120 13.03 0.61 -15.58
CA GLY A 120 13.75 1.69 -16.24
C GLY A 120 14.70 2.43 -15.29
N PRO A 121 15.38 3.46 -15.80
CA PRO A 121 16.30 4.26 -14.99
C PRO A 121 15.53 5.03 -13.90
N VAL A 122 16.16 5.17 -12.74
CA VAL A 122 15.70 6.06 -11.67
C VAL A 122 16.24 7.46 -11.97
N PRO A 123 15.38 8.50 -12.07
CA PRO A 123 15.83 9.86 -12.25
C PRO A 123 16.65 10.36 -11.05
N PRO A 124 17.42 11.44 -11.20
CA PRO A 124 18.06 12.12 -10.08
C PRO A 124 17.01 12.51 -9.03
N LEU A 125 17.37 12.40 -7.75
CA LEU A 125 16.49 12.71 -6.64
C LEU A 125 16.20 14.21 -6.61
N PRO A 126 14.92 14.64 -6.63
CA PRO A 126 14.58 16.05 -6.53
C PRO A 126 14.64 16.54 -5.08
N VAL A 127 14.46 17.84 -4.88
CA VAL A 127 14.11 18.38 -3.57
C VAL A 127 12.62 18.09 -3.35
N PHE A 128 12.28 17.50 -2.20
CA PHE A 128 10.90 17.20 -1.85
C PHE A 128 10.23 18.39 -1.18
N PHE A 129 9.01 18.70 -1.61
CA PHE A 129 8.20 19.81 -1.12
C PHE A 129 6.93 19.30 -0.41
N ASN A 130 6.40 20.10 0.51
CA ASN A 130 5.13 19.82 1.18
C ASN A 130 3.90 20.28 0.38
N THR A 131 4.09 20.65 -0.87
CA THR A 131 3.04 21.07 -1.80
C THR A 131 2.56 19.89 -2.62
N PHE A 132 1.27 19.85 -2.94
CA PHE A 132 0.72 18.84 -3.82
C PHE A 132 0.86 19.23 -5.28
N SER A 133 1.26 18.29 -6.11
CA SER A 133 1.26 18.38 -7.56
C SER A 133 -0.14 18.69 -8.10
N ALA A 134 -0.21 19.35 -9.25
CA ALA A 134 -1.46 19.52 -9.99
C ALA A 134 -1.94 18.21 -10.61
N ALA A 135 -1.03 17.24 -10.85
CA ALA A 135 -1.37 15.93 -11.41
C ALA A 135 -2.13 15.09 -10.36
N PRO A 136 -3.29 14.49 -10.72
CA PRO A 136 -4.02 13.60 -9.82
C PRO A 136 -3.20 12.35 -9.46
N CYS A 137 -3.38 11.88 -8.22
CA CYS A 137 -2.67 10.71 -7.68
C CYS A 137 -2.93 9.46 -8.52
N ASP A 138 -4.18 9.18 -8.82
CA ASP A 138 -4.62 8.01 -9.60
C ASP A 138 -4.11 8.05 -11.05
N ASP A 139 -4.02 9.24 -11.66
CA ASP A 139 -3.44 9.40 -12.99
C ASP A 139 -1.94 9.06 -13.00
N VAL A 140 -1.18 9.62 -12.06
CA VAL A 140 0.27 9.38 -11.96
C VAL A 140 0.55 7.90 -11.70
N LEU A 141 -0.16 7.29 -10.76
CA LEU A 141 -0.01 5.86 -10.46
C LEU A 141 -0.49 4.98 -11.62
N GLY A 142 -1.58 5.37 -12.28
CA GLY A 142 -2.16 4.67 -13.43
C GLY A 142 -1.22 4.60 -14.64
N GLU A 143 -0.26 5.53 -14.77
CA GLU A 143 0.78 5.46 -15.80
C GLU A 143 1.65 4.20 -15.69
N GLY A 144 1.69 3.57 -14.53
CA GLY A 144 2.43 2.33 -14.28
C GLY A 144 1.69 1.05 -14.66
N ALA A 145 0.43 1.12 -15.00
CA ALA A 145 -0.34 -0.04 -15.43
C ALA A 145 0.32 -0.71 -16.64
N SER A 146 0.41 -2.04 -16.62
CA SER A 146 0.87 -2.77 -17.81
C SER A 146 -0.23 -2.72 -18.87
N ARG A 147 0.11 -2.31 -20.05
CA ARG A 147 -0.76 -2.39 -21.23
C ARG A 147 -0.71 -3.78 -21.86
#